data_632cddf5ca23379ba4eda637820257b3
#
_entry.id   632cddf5ca23379ba4eda637820257b3
#
_cell.length_a   1.000
_cell.length_b   1.000
_cell.length_c   1.000
_cell.angle_alpha   90.00
_cell.angle_beta   90.00
_cell.angle_gamma   90.00
#
_symmetry.space_group_name_H-M   'P 1'
#
loop_
_entity.id
_entity.type
_entity.pdbx_description
1 polymer ?
#
loop_
_entity_poly.entity_id
_entity_poly.type
_entity_poly.pdbx_seq_one_letter_code
_entity_poly.pdbx_strand_id
1 'polypeptide(L)'
;MIQMQTTLEAADNSGARKVQCIKVLGGSHRRYARIGDVIKVSVKDAIPRGKVKKGEVYNAVVVRTAKGVRRPDGSLIRFDGNAAVLLNAQLQPIGTRIFGPVTRELRTERFMKIISLAPEVL
;
A
#
# COMPACT_ATOMS: atom_id res chain seq x y z
N MET A 1 1.47 12.04 -1.00
CA MET A 1 2.16 11.54 0.20
C MET A 1 1.15 11.08 1.23
N ILE A 2 1.53 10.10 2.02
CA ILE A 2 0.64 9.49 2.99
C ILE A 2 1.09 9.90 4.39
N GLN A 3 0.16 10.38 5.19
CA GLN A 3 0.43 10.74 6.58
C GLN A 3 -0.59 10.04 7.48
N MET A 4 -0.43 10.22 8.79
CA MET A 4 -1.42 9.69 9.74
C MET A 4 -2.80 10.22 9.40
N GLN A 5 -3.82 9.35 9.50
CA GLN A 5 -5.22 9.61 9.19
C GLN A 5 -5.56 9.70 7.70
N THR A 6 -4.60 9.52 6.80
CA THR A 6 -4.90 9.41 5.37
C THR A 6 -5.66 8.12 5.09
N THR A 7 -6.76 8.21 4.36
CA THR A 7 -7.54 7.04 3.91
C THR A 7 -7.01 6.57 2.56
N LEU A 8 -6.78 5.27 2.44
CA LEU A 8 -6.30 4.64 1.21
C LEU A 8 -7.24 3.53 0.80
N GLU A 9 -7.25 3.23 -0.49
CA GLU A 9 -7.93 2.04 -0.99
C GLU A 9 -7.00 0.84 -0.84
N ALA A 10 -7.57 -0.33 -0.55
CA ALA A 10 -6.82 -1.57 -0.56
C ALA A 10 -6.73 -2.07 -2.00
N ALA A 11 -5.52 -2.31 -2.48
CA ALA A 11 -5.26 -2.70 -3.87
C ALA A 11 -5.12 -4.22 -4.02
N ASP A 12 -5.67 -4.98 -3.09
CA ASP A 12 -5.55 -6.44 -3.12
C ASP A 12 -6.89 -7.12 -2.86
N ASN A 13 -6.90 -8.44 -2.95
CA ASN A 13 -8.11 -9.24 -2.72
C ASN A 13 -8.16 -9.83 -1.31
N SER A 14 -7.53 -9.17 -0.34
CA SER A 14 -7.59 -9.60 1.07
C SER A 14 -8.97 -9.47 1.69
N GLY A 15 -9.83 -8.66 1.09
CA GLY A 15 -11.17 -8.39 1.61
C GLY A 15 -11.34 -6.97 2.13
N ALA A 16 -10.28 -6.26 2.42
CA ALA A 16 -10.36 -4.85 2.79
C ALA A 16 -10.70 -4.01 1.57
N ARG A 17 -11.52 -2.98 1.77
CA ARG A 17 -11.84 -1.99 0.74
C ARG A 17 -11.15 -0.67 1.00
N LYS A 18 -11.22 -0.18 2.24
CA LYS A 18 -10.59 1.07 2.66
C LYS A 18 -9.84 0.86 3.95
N VAL A 19 -8.68 1.48 4.02
CA VAL A 19 -7.83 1.45 5.21
C VAL A 19 -7.39 2.87 5.54
N GLN A 20 -7.07 3.11 6.81
CA GLN A 20 -6.61 4.42 7.26
C GLN A 20 -5.22 4.27 7.85
N CYS A 21 -4.29 5.10 7.40
CA CYS A 21 -2.95 5.12 7.98
C CYS A 21 -3.01 5.63 9.42
N ILE A 22 -2.54 4.83 10.36
CA ILE A 22 -2.47 5.20 11.76
C ILE A 22 -1.05 5.53 12.20
N LYS A 23 -0.03 5.05 11.48
CA LYS A 23 1.35 5.40 11.76
C LYS A 23 2.23 5.16 10.54
N VAL A 24 3.17 6.08 10.31
CA VAL A 24 4.23 5.91 9.31
C VAL A 24 5.44 5.32 10.02
N LEU A 25 5.86 4.13 9.59
CA LEU A 25 6.98 3.41 10.19
C LEU A 25 8.30 3.86 9.60
N GLY A 26 9.40 3.61 10.30
CA GLY A 26 10.74 3.85 9.78
C GLY A 26 11.52 4.99 10.45
N GLY A 27 11.10 5.45 11.62
CA GLY A 27 11.83 6.47 12.38
C GLY A 27 10.93 7.26 13.31
N SER A 28 11.52 7.82 14.38
CA SER A 28 10.75 8.47 15.43
C SER A 28 10.07 9.78 15.03
N HIS A 29 10.53 10.43 13.96
CA HIS A 29 9.96 11.71 13.49
C HIS A 29 9.45 11.64 12.06
N ARG A 30 9.25 10.45 11.54
CA ARG A 30 8.80 10.30 10.17
C ARG A 30 7.33 10.68 10.05
N ARG A 31 7.03 11.66 9.18
CA ARG A 31 5.67 12.19 9.00
C ARG A 31 4.96 11.62 7.77
N TYR A 32 5.71 11.32 6.70
CA TYR A 32 5.11 11.00 5.40
C TYR A 32 5.65 9.68 4.88
N ALA A 33 4.77 8.90 4.27
CA ALA A 33 5.13 7.70 3.53
C ALA A 33 5.02 7.96 2.03
N ARG A 34 5.91 7.34 1.29
CA ARG A 34 5.94 7.37 -0.18
C ARG A 34 5.67 5.96 -0.69
N ILE A 35 5.61 5.82 -2.02
CA ILE A 35 5.49 4.51 -2.64
C ILE A 35 6.66 3.63 -2.19
N GLY A 36 6.33 2.41 -1.74
CA GLY A 36 7.33 1.47 -1.22
C GLY A 36 7.55 1.53 0.27
N ASP A 37 6.99 2.51 0.96
CA ASP A 37 7.12 2.60 2.42
C ASP A 37 6.06 1.74 3.11
N VAL A 38 6.46 1.18 4.27
CA VAL A 38 5.55 0.40 5.10
C VAL A 38 4.89 1.32 6.11
N ILE A 39 3.58 1.19 6.20
CA ILE A 39 2.77 1.94 7.17
C ILE A 39 1.93 0.97 7.99
N LYS A 40 1.41 1.44 9.12
CA LYS A 40 0.44 0.70 9.88
C LYS A 40 -0.93 1.26 9.60
N VAL A 41 -1.89 0.38 9.31
CA VAL A 41 -3.23 0.80 8.91
C VAL A 41 -4.29 0.11 9.74
N SER A 42 -5.45 0.76 9.86
CA SER A 42 -6.67 0.20 10.43
C SER A 42 -7.66 -0.01 9.30
N VAL A 43 -8.30 -1.17 9.26
CA VAL A 43 -9.30 -1.49 8.23
C VAL A 43 -10.59 -0.75 8.57
N LYS A 44 -11.03 0.14 7.68
CA LYS A 44 -12.25 0.94 7.87
C LYS A 44 -13.46 0.38 7.15
N ASP A 45 -13.25 -0.38 6.07
CA ASP A 45 -14.32 -1.01 5.31
C ASP A 45 -13.79 -2.31 4.73
N ALA A 46 -14.58 -3.38 4.87
CA ALA A 46 -14.19 -4.71 4.42
C ALA A 46 -15.41 -5.50 3.98
N ILE A 47 -15.20 -6.47 3.07
CA ILE A 47 -16.26 -7.39 2.68
C ILE A 47 -16.54 -8.37 3.83
N PRO A 48 -17.79 -8.86 3.97
CA PRO A 48 -18.17 -9.67 5.14
C PRO A 48 -17.41 -10.99 5.31
N ARG A 49 -16.92 -11.59 4.23
CA ARG A 49 -16.25 -12.90 4.25
C ARG A 49 -14.79 -12.84 3.81
N GLY A 50 -14.15 -11.68 3.95
CA GLY A 50 -12.75 -11.53 3.59
C GLY A 50 -11.79 -12.10 4.63
N LYS A 51 -10.52 -12.17 4.25
CA LYS A 51 -9.45 -12.61 5.15
C LYS A 51 -9.20 -11.61 6.27
N VAL A 52 -9.60 -10.36 6.08
CA VAL A 52 -9.45 -9.29 7.07
C VAL A 52 -10.83 -8.76 7.44
N LYS A 53 -10.94 -8.21 8.64
CA LYS A 53 -12.20 -7.69 9.17
C LYS A 53 -12.07 -6.21 9.50
N LYS A 54 -13.20 -5.50 9.45
CA LYS A 54 -13.27 -4.10 9.85
C LYS A 54 -12.76 -3.94 11.29
N GLY A 55 -11.94 -2.92 11.50
CA GLY A 55 -11.38 -2.61 12.81
C GLY A 55 -10.04 -3.25 13.12
N GLU A 56 -9.60 -4.22 12.34
CA GLU A 56 -8.30 -4.85 12.53
C GLU A 56 -7.17 -3.93 12.08
N VAL A 57 -5.98 -4.16 12.64
CA VAL A 57 -4.77 -3.38 12.36
C VAL A 57 -3.74 -4.28 11.67
N TYR A 58 -3.20 -3.80 10.56
CA TYR A 58 -2.21 -4.53 9.76
C TYR A 58 -1.08 -3.62 9.34
N ASN A 59 0.04 -4.21 8.96
CA ASN A 59 1.06 -3.51 8.20
C ASN A 59 0.59 -3.44 6.75
N ALA A 60 1.02 -2.39 6.03
CA ALA A 60 0.70 -2.24 4.62
C ALA A 60 1.85 -1.52 3.93
N VAL A 61 2.02 -1.78 2.63
CA VAL A 61 2.97 -1.06 1.80
C VAL A 61 2.20 -0.15 0.85
N VAL A 62 2.64 1.09 0.72
CA VAL A 62 2.02 2.05 -0.19
C VAL A 62 2.44 1.72 -1.61
N VAL A 63 1.46 1.46 -2.50
CA VAL A 63 1.73 1.08 -3.90
C VAL A 63 1.40 2.19 -4.89
N ARG A 64 0.47 3.08 -4.53
CA ARG A 64 0.10 4.22 -5.36
C ARG A 64 -0.16 5.44 -4.49
N THR A 65 0.24 6.62 -4.97
CA THR A 65 -0.11 7.89 -4.33
C THR A 65 -0.60 8.88 -5.38
N ALA A 66 -1.49 9.78 -4.98
CA ALA A 66 -1.97 10.85 -5.86
C ALA A 66 -0.86 11.82 -6.21
N LYS A 67 0.11 12.02 -5.32
CA LYS A 67 1.28 12.84 -5.59
C LYS A 67 2.20 12.18 -6.62
N GLY A 68 2.27 10.86 -6.62
CA GLY A 68 3.06 10.09 -7.57
C GLY A 68 4.54 10.03 -7.24
N VAL A 69 5.33 9.60 -8.21
CA VAL A 69 6.78 9.44 -8.07
C VAL A 69 7.47 10.11 -9.24
N ARG A 70 8.53 10.87 -8.93
CA ARG A 70 9.37 11.51 -9.94
C ARG A 70 10.61 10.65 -10.15
N ARG A 71 10.92 10.37 -11.40
CA ARG A 71 12.07 9.56 -11.76
C ARG A 71 13.28 10.40 -12.15
N PRO A 72 14.49 9.82 -12.11
CA PRO A 72 15.71 10.57 -12.44
C PRO A 72 15.74 11.16 -13.85
N ASP A 73 15.02 10.56 -14.80
CA ASP A 73 14.94 11.06 -16.17
C ASP A 73 13.99 12.25 -16.33
N GLY A 74 13.37 12.71 -15.25
CA GLY A 74 12.44 13.83 -15.26
C GLY A 74 10.99 13.45 -15.46
N SER A 75 10.69 12.18 -15.74
CA SER A 75 9.30 11.74 -15.88
C SER A 75 8.60 11.67 -14.53
N LEU A 76 7.28 11.82 -14.56
CA LEU A 76 6.44 11.80 -13.36
C LEU A 76 5.31 10.80 -13.58
N ILE A 77 5.16 9.87 -12.64
CA ILE A 77 4.05 8.91 -12.65
C ILE A 77 3.10 9.30 -11.52
N ARG A 78 1.85 9.58 -11.87
CA ARG A 78 0.81 9.99 -10.91
C ARG A 78 -0.40 9.08 -11.04
N PHE A 79 -1.15 8.96 -9.94
CA PHE A 79 -2.35 8.14 -9.87
C PHE A 79 -3.52 8.99 -9.38
N ASP A 80 -4.75 8.50 -9.61
CA ASP A 80 -5.96 9.21 -9.21
C ASP A 80 -6.17 9.23 -7.70
N GLY A 81 -5.58 8.29 -6.98
CA GLY A 81 -5.74 8.20 -5.53
C GLY A 81 -4.60 7.43 -4.88
N ASN A 82 -4.77 7.21 -3.60
CA ASN A 82 -3.79 6.50 -2.79
C ASN A 82 -4.23 5.05 -2.60
N ALA A 83 -3.32 4.10 -2.68
CA ALA A 83 -3.62 2.69 -2.49
C ALA A 83 -2.49 1.97 -1.77
N ALA A 84 -2.84 0.94 -1.03
CA ALA A 84 -1.90 0.14 -0.26
C ALA A 84 -2.25 -1.34 -0.37
N VAL A 85 -1.26 -2.19 -0.16
CA VAL A 85 -1.41 -3.63 -0.12
C VAL A 85 -1.16 -4.08 1.31
N LEU A 86 -2.09 -4.86 1.88
CA LEU A 86 -1.98 -5.34 3.25
C LEU A 86 -0.93 -6.44 3.36
N LEU A 87 -0.17 -6.39 4.46
CA LEU A 87 0.91 -7.31 4.74
C LEU A 87 0.67 -8.01 6.08
N ASN A 88 1.19 -9.23 6.21
CA ASN A 88 1.20 -9.93 7.49
C ASN A 88 2.41 -9.49 8.34
N ALA A 89 2.63 -10.15 9.48
CA ALA A 89 3.73 -9.81 10.38
C ALA A 89 5.12 -10.03 9.73
N GLN A 90 5.22 -10.92 8.76
CA GLN A 90 6.46 -11.17 8.03
C GLN A 90 6.62 -10.26 6.81
N LEU A 91 5.76 -9.26 6.66
CA LEU A 91 5.74 -8.32 5.53
C LEU A 91 5.49 -9.01 4.19
N GLN A 92 4.72 -10.09 4.19
CA GLN A 92 4.26 -10.77 2.98
C GLN A 92 2.82 -10.36 2.68
N PRO A 93 2.42 -10.25 1.41
CA PRO A 93 1.04 -9.90 1.08
C PRO A 93 0.05 -10.92 1.64
N ILE A 94 -1.04 -10.43 2.23
CA ILE A 94 -2.13 -11.27 2.71
C ILE A 94 -2.95 -11.78 1.54
N GLY A 95 -3.22 -10.92 0.54
CA GLY A 95 -3.97 -11.29 -0.63
C GLY A 95 -3.14 -12.04 -1.65
N THR A 96 -3.83 -12.67 -2.61
CA THR A 96 -3.20 -13.43 -3.69
C THR A 96 -3.18 -12.68 -5.01
N ARG A 97 -3.88 -11.56 -5.12
CA ARG A 97 -3.94 -10.73 -6.33
C ARG A 97 -3.78 -9.26 -5.96
N ILE A 98 -3.18 -8.52 -6.88
CA ILE A 98 -3.05 -7.06 -6.78
C ILE A 98 -3.92 -6.44 -7.88
N PHE A 99 -4.68 -5.42 -7.54
CA PHE A 99 -5.54 -4.70 -8.47
C PHE A 99 -4.89 -3.39 -8.90
N GLY A 100 -4.88 -3.14 -10.20
CA GLY A 100 -4.32 -1.93 -10.76
C GLY A 100 -2.80 -1.94 -10.85
N PRO A 101 -2.21 -0.86 -11.39
CA PRO A 101 -0.77 -0.79 -11.60
C PRO A 101 -0.01 -0.55 -10.29
N VAL A 102 1.23 -1.01 -10.26
CA VAL A 102 2.21 -0.66 -9.22
C VAL A 102 3.43 -0.05 -9.92
N THR A 103 4.31 0.59 -9.16
CA THR A 103 5.50 1.21 -9.72
C THR A 103 6.72 0.32 -9.51
N ARG A 104 7.76 0.54 -10.35
CA ARG A 104 9.02 -0.20 -10.24
C ARG A 104 9.78 0.08 -8.95
N GLU A 105 9.44 1.14 -8.24
CA GLU A 105 10.04 1.47 -6.95
C GLU A 105 9.82 0.38 -5.89
N LEU A 106 8.86 -0.54 -6.13
CA LEU A 106 8.63 -1.69 -5.26
C LEU A 106 9.58 -2.87 -5.55
N ARG A 107 10.49 -2.76 -6.52
CA ARG A 107 11.46 -3.82 -6.83
C ARG A 107 12.58 -3.87 -5.80
N THR A 108 12.24 -4.30 -4.60
CA THR A 108 13.20 -4.61 -3.55
C THR A 108 12.95 -6.06 -3.12
N GLU A 109 13.91 -6.66 -2.44
CA GLU A 109 13.76 -8.04 -1.97
C GLU A 109 12.46 -8.24 -1.17
N ARG A 110 12.08 -7.22 -0.40
CA ARG A 110 10.89 -7.29 0.46
C ARG A 110 9.59 -7.36 -0.33
N PHE A 111 9.52 -6.75 -1.50
CA PHE A 111 8.27 -6.54 -2.22
C PHE A 111 8.26 -7.16 -3.63
N MET A 112 9.21 -8.02 -3.94
CA MET A 112 9.24 -8.69 -5.25
C MET A 112 7.98 -9.52 -5.50
N LYS A 113 7.41 -10.09 -4.45
CA LYS A 113 6.16 -10.85 -4.59
C LYS A 113 5.01 -9.96 -5.03
N ILE A 114 4.96 -8.72 -4.56
CA ILE A 114 3.94 -7.75 -4.97
C ILE A 114 4.10 -7.43 -6.46
N ILE A 115 5.34 -7.21 -6.91
CA ILE A 115 5.63 -6.98 -8.32
C ILE A 115 5.15 -8.15 -9.18
N SER A 116 5.39 -9.38 -8.74
CA SER A 116 5.00 -10.58 -9.49
C SER A 116 3.49 -10.77 -9.55
N LEU A 117 2.74 -10.29 -8.56
CA LEU A 117 1.30 -10.42 -8.52
C LEU A 117 0.57 -9.27 -9.22
N ALA A 118 1.26 -8.18 -9.52
CA ALA A 118 0.63 -7.00 -10.11
C ALA A 118 0.34 -7.21 -11.60
N PRO A 119 -0.82 -6.73 -12.10
CA PRO A 119 -1.14 -6.85 -13.52
C PRO A 119 -0.30 -5.94 -14.39
N GLU A 120 0.20 -4.85 -13.85
CA GLU A 120 1.00 -3.88 -14.60
C GLU A 120 2.01 -3.22 -13.68
N VAL A 121 3.25 -3.07 -14.16
CA VAL A 121 4.33 -2.42 -13.41
C VAL A 121 4.81 -1.22 -14.22
N LEU A 122 4.59 -0.03 -13.68
CA LEU A 122 5.00 1.24 -14.28
C LEU A 122 6.36 1.71 -13.68
#